data_213241a0aa8b1b0aa519931103bdda2c
#
_entry.id   213241a0aa8b1b0aa519931103bdda2c
#
_cell.length_a   1.000
_cell.length_b   1.000
_cell.length_c   1.000
_cell.angle_alpha   90.00
_cell.angle_beta   90.00
_cell.angle_gamma   90.00
#
_symmetry.space_group_name_H-M   'P 1'
#
loop_
_entity.id
_entity.type
_entity.pdbx_description
1 polymer ?
#
loop_
_entity_poly.entity_id
_entity_poly.type
_entity_poly.pdbx_seq_one_letter_code
_entity_poly.pdbx_strand_id
1 'polypeptide(L)'
;MQLVRRDVSVRVLACTPSNTAADLLVERLADAGLDPDQLYRLNAYSREEEVPEDVQAFSIIPKHAKVLTYRVVLSTCSSASMLQAWNVPVGHFSHIVIDEAAQAEEPLVMIPIMTFSDAHTNVILAGDPNQLSPVTKSSTAAQAGLGMSYLRRLMLMRGIYGLDTQVGRT
;
A
#
# COMPACT_ATOMS: atom_id res chain seq x y z
N MET A 1 -3.55 -10.52 7.32
CA MET A 1 -4.49 -11.65 7.48
C MET A 1 -5.13 -11.75 8.86
N GLN A 2 -4.39 -11.84 9.96
CA GLN A 2 -5.00 -12.03 11.30
C GLN A 2 -5.99 -10.91 11.67
N LEU A 3 -5.70 -9.64 11.34
CA LEU A 3 -6.61 -8.51 11.58
C LEU A 3 -7.97 -8.72 10.90
N VAL A 4 -7.95 -9.04 9.60
CA VAL A 4 -9.17 -9.26 8.82
C VAL A 4 -10.00 -10.44 9.31
N ARG A 5 -9.35 -11.49 9.84
CA ARG A 5 -10.05 -12.67 10.38
C ARG A 5 -10.68 -12.43 11.75
N ARG A 6 -10.04 -11.62 12.59
CA ARG A 6 -10.47 -11.40 13.97
C ARG A 6 -11.61 -10.39 14.10
N ASP A 7 -11.67 -9.41 13.19
CA ASP A 7 -12.64 -8.33 13.29
C ASP A 7 -13.30 -8.09 11.93
N VAL A 8 -14.60 -8.28 11.87
CA VAL A 8 -15.42 -8.10 10.65
C VAL A 8 -15.53 -6.64 10.20
N SER A 9 -15.28 -5.68 11.10
CA SER A 9 -15.30 -4.25 10.78
C SER A 9 -14.02 -3.76 10.09
N VAL A 10 -12.91 -4.49 10.19
CA VAL A 10 -11.63 -4.12 9.60
C VAL A 10 -11.72 -4.08 8.08
N ARG A 11 -11.33 -2.94 7.51
CA ARG A 11 -11.15 -2.69 6.07
C ARG A 11 -9.71 -2.25 5.84
N VAL A 12 -9.04 -2.88 4.90
CA VAL A 12 -7.62 -2.64 4.62
C VAL A 12 -7.46 -2.12 3.19
N LEU A 13 -6.78 -1.00 3.04
CA LEU A 13 -6.18 -0.59 1.78
C LEU A 13 -4.70 -0.97 1.82
N ALA A 14 -4.30 -1.95 1.02
CA ALA A 14 -2.90 -2.34 0.89
C ALA A 14 -2.33 -1.80 -0.43
N CYS A 15 -1.22 -1.08 -0.35
CA CYS A 15 -0.59 -0.46 -1.50
C CYS A 15 0.87 -0.89 -1.62
N THR A 16 1.35 -0.95 -2.85
CA THR A 16 2.75 -1.25 -3.18
C THR A 16 3.27 -0.26 -4.23
N PRO A 17 4.59 -0.13 -4.42
CA PRO A 17 5.14 0.74 -5.45
C PRO A 17 4.91 0.25 -6.89
N SER A 18 4.78 -1.07 -7.10
CA SER A 18 4.74 -1.70 -8.41
C SER A 18 3.58 -2.69 -8.57
N ASN A 19 3.18 -2.97 -9.82
CA ASN A 19 2.19 -4.00 -10.13
C ASN A 19 2.65 -5.39 -9.69
N THR A 20 3.90 -5.74 -9.96
CA THR A 20 4.47 -7.05 -9.60
C THR A 20 4.38 -7.31 -8.10
N ALA A 21 4.73 -6.33 -7.27
CA ALA A 21 4.62 -6.47 -5.81
C ALA A 21 3.15 -6.58 -5.36
N ALA A 22 2.25 -5.81 -5.99
CA ALA A 22 0.82 -5.89 -5.71
C ALA A 22 0.25 -7.26 -6.06
N ASP A 23 0.57 -7.80 -7.22
CA ASP A 23 0.07 -9.09 -7.68
C ASP A 23 0.57 -10.23 -6.77
N LEU A 24 1.86 -10.24 -6.43
CA LEU A 24 2.42 -11.20 -5.47
C LEU A 24 1.72 -11.14 -4.10
N LEU A 25 1.34 -9.95 -3.66
CA LEU A 25 0.62 -9.80 -2.39
C LEU A 25 -0.82 -10.34 -2.50
N VAL A 26 -1.49 -10.23 -3.67
CA VAL A 26 -2.78 -10.88 -3.92
C VAL A 26 -2.65 -12.39 -3.81
N GLU A 27 -1.68 -12.99 -4.50
CA GLU A 27 -1.43 -14.44 -4.46
C GLU A 27 -1.25 -14.93 -3.01
N ARG A 28 -0.40 -14.27 -2.23
CA ARG A 28 -0.15 -14.60 -0.82
C ARG A 28 -1.40 -14.46 0.06
N LEU A 29 -2.25 -13.48 -0.22
CA LEU A 29 -3.49 -13.28 0.54
C LEU A 29 -4.55 -14.30 0.14
N ALA A 30 -4.61 -14.71 -1.13
CA ALA A 30 -5.46 -15.78 -1.64
C ALA A 30 -5.06 -17.14 -1.03
N ASP A 31 -3.77 -17.47 -1.05
CA ASP A 31 -3.23 -18.67 -0.38
C ASP A 31 -3.53 -18.69 1.11
N ALA A 32 -3.57 -17.53 1.74
CA ALA A 32 -3.96 -17.39 3.12
C ALA A 32 -5.49 -17.46 3.32
N GLY A 33 -6.29 -17.67 2.27
CA GLY A 33 -7.72 -17.96 2.32
C GLY A 33 -8.63 -16.73 2.20
N LEU A 34 -8.19 -15.64 1.59
CA LEU A 34 -9.09 -14.59 1.11
C LEU A 34 -9.60 -14.94 -0.29
N ASP A 35 -10.89 -14.85 -0.47
CA ASP A 35 -11.56 -15.12 -1.75
C ASP A 35 -11.84 -13.81 -2.55
N PRO A 36 -12.26 -13.92 -3.82
CA PRO A 36 -12.56 -12.76 -4.67
C PRO A 36 -13.75 -11.90 -4.22
N ASP A 37 -14.53 -12.32 -3.24
CA ASP A 37 -15.57 -11.49 -2.64
C ASP A 37 -15.05 -10.64 -1.45
N GLN A 38 -13.89 -11.01 -0.91
CA GLN A 38 -13.25 -10.33 0.22
C GLN A 38 -12.06 -9.47 -0.18
N LEU A 39 -11.33 -9.86 -1.24
CA LEU A 39 -10.13 -9.21 -1.74
C LEU A 39 -10.36 -8.68 -3.15
N TYR A 40 -10.06 -7.42 -3.38
CA TYR A 40 -10.11 -6.80 -4.69
C TYR A 40 -8.74 -6.23 -5.09
N ARG A 41 -8.27 -6.55 -6.29
CA ARG A 41 -7.06 -6.00 -6.91
C ARG A 41 -7.43 -4.89 -7.90
N LEU A 42 -7.24 -3.64 -7.49
CA LEU A 42 -7.44 -2.48 -8.34
C LEU A 42 -6.24 -2.29 -9.28
N ASN A 43 -6.47 -2.44 -10.56
CA ASN A 43 -5.50 -2.14 -11.63
C ASN A 43 -5.77 -0.78 -12.25
N ALA A 44 -4.71 -0.06 -12.63
CA ALA A 44 -4.85 1.12 -13.47
C ALA A 44 -5.36 0.74 -14.86
N TYR A 45 -6.18 1.60 -15.48
CA TYR A 45 -6.60 1.42 -16.88
C TYR A 45 -5.42 1.46 -17.87
N SER A 46 -4.33 2.13 -17.49
CA SER A 46 -3.09 2.25 -18.26
C SER A 46 -2.08 1.14 -17.96
N ARG A 47 -2.47 0.09 -17.26
CA ARG A 47 -1.57 -1.04 -17.01
C ARG A 47 -1.29 -1.75 -18.33
N GLU A 48 -0.02 -1.83 -18.72
CA GLU A 48 0.45 -2.48 -19.95
C GLU A 48 0.74 -3.96 -19.75
N GLU A 49 1.18 -4.34 -18.53
CA GLU A 49 1.49 -5.72 -18.22
C GLU A 49 0.21 -6.55 -18.06
N GLU A 50 0.23 -7.79 -18.57
CA GLU A 50 -0.84 -8.75 -18.33
C GLU A 50 -1.03 -9.01 -16.83
N VAL A 51 -2.29 -9.17 -16.43
CA VAL A 51 -2.63 -9.59 -15.07
C VAL A 51 -2.38 -11.10 -14.98
N PRO A 52 -1.55 -11.57 -14.03
CA PRO A 52 -1.31 -13.01 -13.85
C PRO A 52 -2.62 -13.79 -13.69
N GLU A 53 -2.65 -15.02 -14.21
CA GLU A 53 -3.87 -15.86 -14.23
C GLU A 53 -4.47 -16.02 -12.83
N ASP A 54 -3.63 -16.26 -11.83
CA ASP A 54 -4.01 -16.42 -10.42
C ASP A 54 -4.58 -15.13 -9.79
N VAL A 55 -4.31 -13.96 -10.39
CA VAL A 55 -4.77 -12.65 -9.92
C VAL A 55 -6.03 -12.18 -10.66
N GLN A 56 -6.32 -12.75 -11.83
CA GLN A 56 -7.44 -12.29 -12.68
C GLN A 56 -8.79 -12.31 -11.98
N ALA A 57 -9.08 -13.37 -11.21
CA ALA A 57 -10.34 -13.50 -10.47
C ALA A 57 -10.55 -12.38 -9.45
N PHE A 58 -9.47 -11.82 -8.90
CA PHE A 58 -9.49 -10.71 -7.94
C PHE A 58 -9.50 -9.33 -8.62
N SER A 59 -9.30 -9.27 -9.93
CA SER A 59 -9.12 -8.04 -10.72
C SER A 59 -10.35 -7.64 -11.54
N ILE A 60 -11.46 -8.36 -11.41
CA ILE A 60 -12.71 -8.06 -12.14
C ILE A 60 -13.26 -6.74 -11.63
N ILE A 61 -13.41 -5.75 -12.53
CA ILE A 61 -13.90 -4.42 -12.17
C ILE A 61 -15.29 -4.54 -11.54
N PRO A 62 -15.45 -4.19 -10.26
CA PRO A 62 -16.73 -4.31 -9.59
C PRO A 62 -17.65 -3.15 -9.97
N LYS A 63 -18.96 -3.31 -9.76
CA LYS A 63 -19.86 -2.15 -9.68
C LYS A 63 -19.40 -1.25 -8.54
N HIS A 64 -19.47 0.08 -8.70
CA HIS A 64 -18.90 1.04 -7.75
C HIS A 64 -19.29 0.77 -6.29
N ALA A 65 -20.58 0.46 -6.02
CA ALA A 65 -21.04 0.14 -4.66
C ALA A 65 -20.39 -1.11 -4.06
N LYS A 66 -19.97 -2.08 -4.87
CA LYS A 66 -19.34 -3.32 -4.39
C LYS A 66 -17.94 -3.05 -3.80
N VAL A 67 -17.25 -1.99 -4.24
CA VAL A 67 -15.91 -1.65 -3.71
C VAL A 67 -15.97 -1.42 -2.20
N LEU A 68 -17.03 -0.84 -1.69
CA LEU A 68 -17.22 -0.58 -0.27
C LEU A 68 -17.43 -1.86 0.58
N THR A 69 -17.71 -3.00 -0.05
CA THR A 69 -17.95 -4.27 0.66
C THR A 69 -16.69 -5.10 0.84
N TYR A 70 -15.64 -4.85 0.04
CA TYR A 70 -14.39 -5.61 0.17
C TYR A 70 -13.72 -5.38 1.52
N ARG A 71 -13.14 -6.45 2.03
CA ARG A 71 -12.37 -6.45 3.27
C ARG A 71 -10.96 -5.94 3.05
N VAL A 72 -10.41 -6.26 1.88
CA VAL A 72 -9.08 -5.83 1.46
C VAL A 72 -9.19 -5.30 0.02
N VAL A 73 -8.73 -4.08 -0.18
CA VAL A 73 -8.48 -3.52 -1.51
C VAL A 73 -6.97 -3.40 -1.67
N LEU A 74 -6.45 -3.93 -2.78
CA LEU A 74 -5.03 -3.93 -3.08
C LEU A 74 -4.77 -3.19 -4.38
N SER A 75 -3.82 -2.25 -4.36
CA SER A 75 -3.47 -1.44 -5.54
C SER A 75 -1.99 -1.04 -5.52
N THR A 76 -1.54 -0.40 -6.58
CA THR A 76 -0.32 0.40 -6.47
C THR A 76 -0.61 1.71 -5.73
N CYS A 77 0.41 2.34 -5.14
CA CYS A 77 0.25 3.64 -4.48
C CYS A 77 -0.38 4.69 -5.40
N SER A 78 0.05 4.74 -6.66
CA SER A 78 -0.50 5.69 -7.64
C SER A 78 -1.95 5.38 -8.04
N SER A 79 -2.28 4.10 -8.24
CA SER A 79 -3.63 3.70 -8.65
C SER A 79 -4.67 3.85 -7.55
N ALA A 80 -4.26 3.91 -6.28
CA ALA A 80 -5.17 4.07 -5.15
C ALA A 80 -6.10 5.28 -5.29
N SER A 81 -5.62 6.38 -5.92
CA SER A 81 -6.43 7.58 -6.16
C SER A 81 -7.71 7.32 -6.98
N MET A 82 -7.74 6.26 -7.79
CA MET A 82 -8.93 5.89 -8.58
C MET A 82 -10.15 5.55 -7.71
N LEU A 83 -9.92 5.08 -6.48
CA LEU A 83 -11.00 4.80 -5.54
C LEU A 83 -11.78 6.07 -5.14
N GLN A 84 -11.16 7.24 -5.24
CA GLN A 84 -11.84 8.52 -5.03
C GLN A 84 -12.91 8.77 -6.11
N ALA A 85 -12.63 8.44 -7.38
CA ALA A 85 -13.59 8.53 -8.46
C ALA A 85 -14.78 7.56 -8.28
N TRP A 86 -14.60 6.52 -7.48
CA TRP A 86 -15.65 5.56 -7.10
C TRP A 86 -16.37 5.94 -5.79
N ASN A 87 -16.15 7.16 -5.31
CA ASN A 87 -16.74 7.71 -4.09
C ASN A 87 -16.45 6.90 -2.81
N VAL A 88 -15.27 6.26 -2.73
CA VAL A 88 -14.81 5.67 -1.47
C VAL A 88 -14.51 6.81 -0.50
N PRO A 89 -15.19 6.87 0.66
CA PRO A 89 -15.05 8.00 1.57
C PRO A 89 -13.73 7.96 2.36
N VAL A 90 -13.29 9.11 2.83
CA VAL A 90 -12.23 9.24 3.84
C VAL A 90 -12.64 8.46 5.09
N GLY A 91 -11.69 7.75 5.72
CA GLY A 91 -11.96 6.91 6.89
C GLY A 91 -12.65 5.57 6.59
N HIS A 92 -12.91 5.24 5.30
CA HIS A 92 -13.47 3.93 4.94
C HIS A 92 -12.55 2.77 5.35
N PHE A 93 -11.26 2.96 5.18
CA PHE A 93 -10.26 1.98 5.55
C PHE A 93 -9.78 2.22 6.98
N SER A 94 -9.96 1.23 7.84
CA SER A 94 -9.42 1.25 9.20
C SER A 94 -7.90 1.14 9.23
N HIS A 95 -7.32 0.55 8.16
CA HIS A 95 -5.88 0.37 8.00
C HIS A 95 -5.47 0.69 6.57
N ILE A 96 -4.39 1.46 6.42
CA ILE A 96 -3.66 1.66 5.17
C ILE A 96 -2.28 1.05 5.36
N VAL A 97 -1.96 0.05 4.55
CA VAL A 97 -0.68 -0.66 4.59
C VAL A 97 0.08 -0.35 3.32
N ILE A 98 1.28 0.16 3.44
CA ILE A 98 2.19 0.36 2.30
C ILE A 98 3.29 -0.68 2.42
N ASP A 99 3.25 -1.69 1.57
CA ASP A 99 4.30 -2.69 1.49
C ASP A 99 5.38 -2.25 0.49
N GLU A 100 6.62 -2.69 0.69
CA GLU A 100 7.81 -2.22 -0.04
C GLU A 100 7.97 -0.68 0.02
N ALA A 101 7.58 -0.07 1.14
CA ALA A 101 7.57 1.38 1.33
C ALA A 101 8.97 2.02 1.21
N ALA A 102 10.04 1.24 1.33
CA ALA A 102 11.41 1.70 1.10
C ALA A 102 11.72 1.97 -0.37
N GLN A 103 10.99 1.36 -1.30
CA GLN A 103 11.17 1.50 -2.74
C GLN A 103 10.28 2.59 -3.37
N ALA A 104 9.37 3.18 -2.60
CA ALA A 104 8.46 4.21 -3.08
C ALA A 104 8.96 5.62 -2.77
N GLU A 105 8.87 6.52 -3.76
CA GLU A 105 9.03 7.96 -3.52
C GLU A 105 7.95 8.46 -2.56
N GLU A 106 8.31 9.40 -1.69
CA GLU A 106 7.38 9.93 -0.68
C GLU A 106 6.05 10.44 -1.26
N PRO A 107 6.01 11.19 -2.36
CA PRO A 107 4.75 11.65 -2.94
C PRO A 107 3.80 10.51 -3.34
N LEU A 108 4.34 9.37 -3.80
CA LEU A 108 3.53 8.21 -4.16
C LEU A 108 2.89 7.56 -2.93
N VAL A 109 3.66 7.41 -1.85
CA VAL A 109 3.16 6.88 -0.57
C VAL A 109 2.08 7.79 0.01
N MET A 110 2.23 9.11 -0.17
CA MET A 110 1.25 10.09 0.31
C MET A 110 -0.11 9.99 -0.38
N ILE A 111 -0.20 9.48 -1.63
CA ILE A 111 -1.47 9.39 -2.35
C ILE A 111 -2.52 8.60 -1.54
N PRO A 112 -2.34 7.31 -1.20
CA PRO A 112 -3.33 6.57 -0.44
C PRO A 112 -3.55 7.14 0.96
N ILE A 113 -2.49 7.61 1.62
CA ILE A 113 -2.57 8.14 2.99
C ILE A 113 -3.42 9.41 3.01
N MET A 114 -3.06 10.43 2.22
CA MET A 114 -3.74 11.72 2.24
C MET A 114 -5.16 11.66 1.69
N THR A 115 -5.45 10.67 0.81
CA THR A 115 -6.76 10.54 0.18
C THR A 115 -7.77 9.83 1.10
N PHE A 116 -7.35 8.85 1.89
CA PHE A 116 -8.29 7.95 2.57
C PHE A 116 -8.14 7.87 4.09
N SER A 117 -7.06 8.41 4.69
CA SER A 117 -6.92 8.36 6.15
C SER A 117 -7.68 9.47 6.86
N ASP A 118 -8.17 9.15 8.04
CA ASP A 118 -8.69 10.08 9.02
C ASP A 118 -7.98 9.91 10.39
N ALA A 119 -8.52 10.50 11.45
CA ALA A 119 -7.94 10.41 12.79
C ALA A 119 -7.98 9.00 13.40
N HIS A 120 -8.76 8.06 12.82
CA HIS A 120 -8.93 6.69 13.30
C HIS A 120 -8.23 5.67 12.41
N THR A 121 -7.68 6.09 11.29
CA THR A 121 -6.99 5.21 10.34
C THR A 121 -5.59 4.87 10.83
N ASN A 122 -5.28 3.59 10.93
CA ASN A 122 -3.93 3.11 11.21
C ASN A 122 -3.12 3.05 9.93
N VAL A 123 -2.00 3.76 9.86
CA VAL A 123 -1.07 3.72 8.73
C VAL A 123 0.14 2.86 9.09
N ILE A 124 0.42 1.87 8.27
CA ILE A 124 1.52 0.91 8.44
C ILE A 124 2.43 0.99 7.21
N LEU A 125 3.69 1.27 7.43
CA LEU A 125 4.73 1.24 6.42
C LEU A 125 5.59 -0.01 6.65
N ALA A 126 5.62 -0.91 5.67
CA ALA A 126 6.46 -2.11 5.68
C ALA A 126 7.52 -2.01 4.58
N GLY A 127 8.70 -2.52 4.84
CA GLY A 127 9.83 -2.52 3.90
C GLY A 127 11.16 -2.46 4.62
N ASP A 128 12.22 -2.77 3.89
CA ASP A 128 13.59 -2.73 4.40
C ASP A 128 14.32 -1.49 3.84
N PRO A 129 14.64 -0.49 4.66
CA PRO A 129 15.31 0.74 4.21
C PRO A 129 16.75 0.51 3.75
N ASN A 130 17.33 -0.68 3.98
CA ASN A 130 18.66 -1.06 3.52
C ASN A 130 18.66 -1.79 2.17
N GLN A 131 17.48 -2.11 1.64
CA GLN A 131 17.34 -2.64 0.29
C GLN A 131 17.26 -1.50 -0.76
N LEU A 132 16.64 -1.75 -1.91
CA LEU A 132 16.55 -0.78 -2.99
C LEU A 132 15.84 0.50 -2.55
N SER A 133 16.46 1.64 -2.84
CA SER A 133 15.84 2.97 -2.68
C SER A 133 14.90 3.29 -3.85
N PRO A 134 14.06 4.32 -3.73
CA PRO A 134 13.22 4.77 -4.83
C PRO A 134 14.03 5.06 -6.10
N VAL A 135 13.51 4.65 -7.25
CA VAL A 135 14.10 4.93 -8.56
C VAL A 135 13.59 6.27 -9.06
N THR A 136 14.36 7.33 -8.83
CA THR A 136 14.03 8.68 -9.29
C THR A 136 14.72 8.96 -10.63
N LYS A 137 13.92 9.22 -11.69
CA LYS A 137 14.43 9.43 -13.05
C LYS A 137 15.24 10.71 -13.19
N SER A 138 14.90 11.75 -12.44
CA SER A 138 15.60 13.05 -12.45
C SER A 138 16.71 13.09 -11.41
N SER A 139 17.95 13.28 -11.84
CA SER A 139 19.09 13.43 -10.94
C SER A 139 18.95 14.67 -10.04
N THR A 140 18.41 15.76 -10.55
CA THR A 140 18.13 16.98 -9.79
C THR A 140 17.08 16.74 -8.71
N ALA A 141 16.00 16.02 -9.03
CA ALA A 141 14.97 15.69 -8.06
C ALA A 141 15.50 14.72 -6.98
N ALA A 142 16.34 13.75 -7.37
CA ALA A 142 16.99 12.84 -6.44
C ALA A 142 17.89 13.60 -5.45
N GLN A 143 18.70 14.55 -5.94
CA GLN A 143 19.55 15.42 -5.10
C GLN A 143 18.72 16.34 -4.20
N ALA A 144 17.54 16.78 -4.65
CA ALA A 144 16.60 17.57 -3.87
C ALA A 144 15.82 16.75 -2.82
N GLY A 145 16.09 15.43 -2.70
CA GLY A 145 15.53 14.57 -1.67
C GLY A 145 14.50 13.54 -2.13
N LEU A 146 14.05 13.58 -3.40
CA LEU A 146 13.04 12.63 -3.91
C LEU A 146 13.57 11.18 -3.95
N GLY A 147 14.88 10.98 -3.98
CA GLY A 147 15.52 9.66 -3.89
C GLY A 147 15.46 9.02 -2.51
N MET A 148 14.95 9.72 -1.49
CA MET A 148 14.75 9.18 -0.15
C MET A 148 13.30 8.75 0.03
N SER A 149 13.06 7.49 0.45
CA SER A 149 11.71 7.03 0.75
C SER A 149 11.17 7.67 2.03
N TYR A 150 9.83 7.76 2.11
CA TYR A 150 9.15 8.25 3.31
C TYR A 150 9.50 7.40 4.54
N LEU A 151 9.54 6.08 4.39
CA LEU A 151 9.92 5.17 5.46
C LEU A 151 11.32 5.51 6.02
N ARG A 152 12.31 5.66 5.13
CA ARG A 152 13.68 6.00 5.54
C ARG A 152 13.74 7.37 6.21
N ARG A 153 13.02 8.36 5.69
CA ARG A 153 12.96 9.70 6.29
C ARG A 153 12.41 9.66 7.69
N LEU A 154 11.31 8.93 7.93
CA LEU A 154 10.74 8.77 9.28
C LEU A 154 11.71 8.09 10.24
N MET A 155 12.41 7.04 9.81
CA MET A 155 13.41 6.35 10.65
C MET A 155 14.60 7.23 11.03
N LEU A 156 14.92 8.23 10.21
CA LEU A 156 15.98 9.20 10.51
C LEU A 156 15.52 10.32 11.45
N MET A 157 14.23 10.48 11.67
CA MET A 157 13.66 11.45 12.62
C MET A 157 13.88 10.96 14.06
N ARG A 158 15.07 11.26 14.60
CA ARG A 158 15.46 10.89 15.96
C ARG A 158 14.47 11.44 16.99
N GLY A 159 14.04 10.59 17.90
CA GLY A 159 13.17 10.95 19.03
C GLY A 159 11.67 10.70 18.81
N ILE A 160 11.22 10.40 17.57
CA ILE A 160 9.83 10.04 17.30
C ILE A 160 9.71 8.59 16.81
N TYR A 161 10.53 8.21 15.82
CA TYR A 161 10.51 6.89 15.19
C TYR A 161 11.90 6.21 15.20
N GLY A 162 12.91 6.84 15.83
CA GLY A 162 14.26 6.29 15.90
C GLY A 162 14.25 4.97 16.67
N LEU A 163 14.75 3.91 16.04
CA LEU A 163 15.12 2.71 16.77
C LEU A 163 16.17 3.13 17.81
N ASP A 164 15.85 2.94 19.08
CA ASP A 164 16.84 2.99 20.15
C ASP A 164 17.88 1.92 19.86
N THR A 165 18.98 2.31 19.20
CA THR A 165 20.15 1.46 18.99
C THR A 165 20.95 1.31 20.29
N GLN A 166 20.25 1.07 21.40
CA GLN A 166 20.83 0.60 22.66
C GLN A 166 20.76 -0.92 22.74
N VAL A 167 21.17 -1.62 21.66
CA VAL A 167 21.47 -3.05 21.74
C VAL A 167 22.94 -3.24 21.36
N GLY A 168 23.79 -3.42 22.37
CA GLY A 168 25.13 -3.97 22.20
C GLY A 168 26.26 -3.01 22.52
N ARG A 169 26.39 -2.58 23.77
CA ARG A 169 27.67 -2.34 24.39
C ARG A 169 27.72 -3.21 25.64
N THR A 170 28.16 -4.42 25.46
CA THR A 170 28.87 -5.24 26.47
C THR A 170 30.08 -5.82 25.80
#